data_c0be10b830b9b82a83e75e3b8798a546
#
_entry.id   c0be10b830b9b82a83e75e3b8798a546
#
_cell.length_a   1.000
_cell.length_b   1.000
_cell.length_c   1.000
_cell.angle_alpha   90.00
_cell.angle_beta   90.00
_cell.angle_gamma   90.00
#
_symmetry.space_group_name_H-M   'P 1'
#
loop_
_entity.id
_entity.type
_entity.pdbx_description
1 polymer ?
#
loop_
_entity_poly.entity_id
_entity_poly.type
_entity_poly.pdbx_seq_one_letter_code
_entity_poly.pdbx_strand_id
1 'polypeptide(L)'
;MTYRGGCHCGRIAFDVDGEIGQVIECNCSHCRPKGYLFWFVPRQQLHLHTPESDMSTYGFNKHRLAHHFCPVCGVAPFTDGQRGDQPMAAINVRCLQAVEPADLDIKQVDGRSL
;
A
#
# COMPACT_ATOMS: atom_id res chain seq x y z
N MET A 1 -5.57 -8.80 14.53
CA MET A 1 -5.13 -9.79 13.55
C MET A 1 -3.86 -9.32 12.87
N THR A 2 -3.00 -10.22 12.44
CA THR A 2 -1.77 -9.88 11.73
C THR A 2 -1.81 -10.51 10.35
N TYR A 3 -1.55 -9.69 9.33
CA TYR A 3 -1.52 -10.15 7.94
C TYR A 3 -0.08 -10.13 7.44
N ARG A 4 0.29 -11.17 6.70
CA ARG A 4 1.59 -11.24 6.05
C ARG A 4 1.45 -10.80 4.60
N GLY A 5 2.41 -10.00 4.13
CA GLY A 5 2.39 -9.51 2.76
C GLY A 5 3.78 -9.35 2.17
N GLY A 6 3.82 -8.98 0.91
CA GLY A 6 5.07 -8.75 0.22
C GLY A 6 4.90 -8.67 -1.28
N CYS A 7 6.03 -8.67 -2.01
CA CYS A 7 6.04 -8.65 -3.46
C CYS A 7 6.07 -10.08 -4.01
N HIS A 8 5.97 -10.19 -5.33
CA HIS A 8 5.91 -11.49 -6.00
C HIS A 8 7.19 -12.31 -5.83
N CYS A 9 8.36 -11.69 -5.99
CA CYS A 9 9.63 -12.41 -5.92
C CYS A 9 10.11 -12.67 -4.49
N GLY A 10 9.45 -12.10 -3.48
CA GLY A 10 9.80 -12.27 -2.08
C GLY A 10 10.84 -11.31 -1.54
N ARG A 11 11.40 -10.43 -2.37
CA ARG A 11 12.39 -9.45 -1.90
C ARG A 11 11.83 -8.52 -0.84
N ILE A 12 10.58 -8.08 -1.01
CA ILE A 12 9.90 -7.26 0.00
C ILE A 12 8.97 -8.16 0.78
N ALA A 13 9.11 -8.14 2.11
CA ALA A 13 8.26 -8.90 3.02
C ALA A 13 7.94 -8.06 4.24
N PHE A 14 6.71 -8.19 4.75
CA PHE A 14 6.26 -7.43 5.92
C PHE A 14 5.08 -8.12 6.59
N ASP A 15 4.82 -7.69 7.83
CA ASP A 15 3.59 -8.00 8.54
C ASP A 15 2.86 -6.69 8.82
N VAL A 16 1.54 -6.72 8.86
CA VAL A 16 0.74 -5.55 9.22
C VAL A 16 -0.36 -5.97 10.18
N ASP A 17 -0.50 -5.21 11.27
CA ASP A 17 -1.48 -5.49 12.32
C ASP A 17 -2.74 -4.66 12.11
N GLY A 18 -3.88 -5.22 12.46
CA GLY A 18 -5.16 -4.51 12.45
C GLY A 18 -6.27 -5.36 11.86
N GLU A 19 -7.46 -4.74 11.78
CA GLU A 19 -8.61 -5.36 11.15
C GLU A 19 -8.93 -4.60 9.87
N ILE A 20 -9.00 -5.32 8.74
CA ILE A 20 -9.34 -4.69 7.47
C ILE A 20 -10.82 -4.36 7.47
N GLY A 21 -11.12 -3.06 7.39
CA GLY A 21 -12.47 -2.59 7.17
C GLY A 21 -12.67 -2.27 5.71
N GLN A 22 -12.94 -0.98 5.43
CA GLN A 22 -13.12 -0.53 4.04
C GLN A 22 -11.76 -0.29 3.39
N VAL A 23 -11.62 -0.73 2.14
CA VAL A 23 -10.45 -0.43 1.32
C VAL A 23 -10.82 0.59 0.24
N ILE A 24 -9.82 1.30 -0.26
CA ILE A 24 -10.00 2.41 -1.19
C ILE A 24 -9.46 2.03 -2.57
N GLU A 25 -10.28 2.24 -3.58
CA GLU A 25 -9.85 2.16 -4.98
C GLU A 25 -9.91 3.56 -5.57
N CYS A 26 -8.75 4.14 -5.87
CA CYS A 26 -8.64 5.51 -6.38
C CYS A 26 -8.44 5.50 -7.90
N ASN A 27 -9.07 6.44 -8.59
CA ASN A 27 -8.97 6.56 -10.05
C ASN A 27 -7.96 7.61 -10.52
N CYS A 28 -7.08 8.09 -9.64
CA CYS A 28 -6.08 9.08 -10.03
C CYS A 28 -5.13 8.51 -11.08
N SER A 29 -4.36 9.39 -11.72
CA SER A 29 -3.49 9.01 -12.84
C SER A 29 -2.46 7.94 -12.49
N HIS A 30 -2.10 7.82 -11.22
CA HIS A 30 -1.14 6.83 -10.75
C HIS A 30 -1.80 5.56 -10.23
N CYS A 31 -2.81 5.70 -9.36
CA CYS A 31 -3.44 4.54 -8.72
C CYS A 31 -4.20 3.66 -9.71
N ARG A 32 -4.82 4.28 -10.73
CA ARG A 32 -5.60 3.52 -11.70
C ARG A 32 -4.77 2.51 -12.49
N PRO A 33 -3.64 2.89 -13.13
CA PRO A 33 -2.84 1.91 -13.86
C PRO A 33 -2.14 0.92 -12.94
N LYS A 34 -1.86 1.29 -11.68
CA LYS A 34 -1.26 0.38 -10.72
C LYS A 34 -2.25 -0.65 -10.17
N GLY A 35 -3.55 -0.35 -10.19
CA GLY A 35 -4.55 -1.27 -9.68
C GLY A 35 -4.54 -1.40 -8.16
N TYR A 36 -4.16 -0.36 -7.44
CA TYR A 36 -4.11 -0.40 -5.98
C TYR A 36 -5.50 -0.62 -5.37
N LEU A 37 -5.54 -1.43 -4.31
CA LEU A 37 -6.62 -1.45 -3.33
C LEU A 37 -5.98 -1.14 -1.99
N PHE A 38 -6.21 0.05 -1.46
CA PHE A 38 -5.49 0.54 -0.30
C PHE A 38 -6.27 0.38 0.99
N TRP A 39 -5.59 -0.16 1.99
CA TRP A 39 -6.02 -0.17 3.39
C TRP A 39 -5.10 0.76 4.15
N PHE A 40 -5.66 1.85 4.70
CA PHE A 40 -4.86 2.87 5.39
C PHE A 40 -4.71 2.50 6.86
N VAL A 41 -3.47 2.42 7.32
CA VAL A 41 -3.16 2.12 8.72
C VAL A 41 -2.13 3.11 9.25
N PRO A 42 -2.09 3.35 10.58
CA PRO A 42 -0.95 4.07 11.16
C PRO A 42 0.35 3.34 10.81
N ARG A 43 1.40 4.11 10.51
CA ARG A 43 2.67 3.53 10.04
C ARG A 43 3.23 2.50 11.05
N GLN A 44 2.99 2.70 12.33
CA GLN A 44 3.48 1.82 13.37
C GLN A 44 2.89 0.41 13.32
N GLN A 45 1.77 0.22 12.62
CA GLN A 45 1.17 -1.10 12.44
C GLN A 45 1.83 -1.92 11.32
N LEU A 46 2.68 -1.29 10.52
CA LEU A 46 3.43 -1.95 9.45
C LEU A 46 4.83 -2.31 9.94
N HIS A 47 5.16 -3.61 9.87
CA HIS A 47 6.45 -4.14 10.34
C HIS A 47 7.20 -4.72 9.15
N LEU A 48 8.20 -3.97 8.66
CA LEU A 48 8.99 -4.38 7.51
C LEU A 48 10.03 -5.41 7.92
N HIS A 49 10.14 -6.49 7.16
CA HIS A 49 11.22 -7.47 7.28
C HIS A 49 12.34 -7.19 6.28
N THR A 50 12.10 -6.29 5.35
CA THR A 50 13.05 -5.88 4.32
C THR A 50 13.42 -4.43 4.55
N PRO A 51 14.72 -4.07 4.54
CA PRO A 51 15.12 -2.66 4.66
C PRO A 51 14.53 -1.83 3.51
N GLU A 52 14.15 -0.59 3.81
CA GLU A 52 13.63 0.30 2.77
C GLU A 52 14.66 0.57 1.68
N SER A 53 15.96 0.46 2.00
CA SER A 53 17.02 0.60 1.02
C SER A 53 16.99 -0.46 -0.08
N ASP A 54 16.30 -1.58 0.15
CA ASP A 54 16.13 -2.64 -0.84
C ASP A 54 14.92 -2.41 -1.74
N MET A 55 14.19 -1.33 -1.53
CA MET A 55 13.00 -0.98 -2.30
C MET A 55 13.29 0.19 -3.22
N SER A 56 12.55 0.27 -4.33
CA SER A 56 12.50 1.47 -5.15
C SER A 56 11.32 2.32 -4.71
N THR A 57 11.40 3.62 -4.95
CA THR A 57 10.38 4.56 -4.50
C THR A 57 10.07 5.55 -5.61
N TYR A 58 8.78 5.77 -5.86
CA TYR A 58 8.30 6.72 -6.84
C TYR A 58 7.48 7.81 -6.15
N GLY A 59 7.75 9.07 -6.46
CA GLY A 59 6.96 10.20 -6.00
C GLY A 59 6.63 11.10 -7.19
N PHE A 60 5.48 11.76 -7.12
CA PHE A 60 5.06 12.69 -8.16
C PHE A 60 4.27 13.82 -7.52
N ASN A 61 3.92 14.84 -8.34
CA ASN A 61 3.25 16.04 -7.85
C ASN A 61 4.12 16.72 -6.77
N LYS A 62 3.58 16.85 -5.56
CA LYS A 62 4.27 17.49 -4.45
C LYS A 62 5.18 16.53 -3.69
N HIS A 63 5.37 15.32 -4.16
CA HIS A 63 6.18 14.28 -3.53
C HIS A 63 5.80 14.01 -2.06
N ARG A 64 4.51 14.14 -1.74
CA ARG A 64 4.00 13.91 -0.38
C ARG A 64 3.83 12.44 -0.05
N LEU A 65 3.73 11.60 -1.09
CA LEU A 65 3.55 10.17 -0.97
C LEU A 65 4.77 9.47 -1.53
N ALA A 66 5.25 8.46 -0.81
CA ALA A 66 6.36 7.62 -1.25
C ALA A 66 5.80 6.25 -1.63
N HIS A 67 5.69 6.01 -2.94
CA HIS A 67 5.17 4.75 -3.48
C HIS A 67 6.31 3.75 -3.60
N HIS A 68 6.36 2.78 -2.70
CA HIS A 68 7.43 1.79 -2.68
C HIS A 68 7.08 0.60 -3.57
N PHE A 69 8.07 0.11 -4.30
CA PHE A 69 7.88 -1.06 -5.13
C PHE A 69 9.17 -1.87 -5.21
N CYS A 70 9.03 -3.13 -5.62
CA CYS A 70 10.18 -4.01 -5.75
C CYS A 70 10.95 -3.68 -7.04
N PRO A 71 12.27 -3.42 -6.94
CA PRO A 71 13.06 -3.13 -8.14
C PRO A 71 13.27 -4.35 -9.04
N VAL A 72 12.98 -5.55 -8.56
CA VAL A 72 13.17 -6.80 -9.30
C VAL A 72 11.89 -7.24 -9.99
N CYS A 73 10.77 -7.35 -9.25
CA CYS A 73 9.52 -7.84 -9.84
C CYS A 73 8.48 -6.75 -10.13
N GLY A 74 8.69 -5.54 -9.61
CA GLY A 74 7.81 -4.39 -9.89
C GLY A 74 6.54 -4.32 -9.05
N VAL A 75 6.25 -5.30 -8.20
CA VAL A 75 5.05 -5.29 -7.37
C VAL A 75 5.17 -4.19 -6.31
N ALA A 76 4.07 -3.44 -6.09
CA ALA A 76 4.05 -2.27 -5.23
C ALA A 76 3.18 -2.55 -3.99
N PRO A 77 3.78 -2.97 -2.85
CA PRO A 77 3.01 -3.46 -1.72
C PRO A 77 2.49 -2.38 -0.79
N PHE A 78 3.11 -1.20 -0.72
CA PHE A 78 2.61 -0.14 0.15
C PHE A 78 3.15 1.23 -0.24
N THR A 79 2.48 2.25 0.30
CA THR A 79 2.85 3.65 0.09
C THR A 79 2.90 4.34 1.45
N ASP A 80 3.97 5.08 1.73
CA ASP A 80 4.06 5.91 2.92
C ASP A 80 3.43 7.28 2.67
N GLY A 81 2.73 7.81 3.67
CA GLY A 81 2.14 9.13 3.62
C GLY A 81 1.87 9.65 5.02
N GLN A 82 1.05 10.70 5.11
CA GLN A 82 0.70 11.30 6.39
C GLN A 82 -0.75 11.72 6.38
N ARG A 83 -1.37 11.68 7.56
CA ARG A 83 -2.67 12.29 7.81
C ARG A 83 -2.45 13.33 8.89
N GLY A 84 -2.40 14.62 8.49
CA GLY A 84 -1.93 15.67 9.40
C GLY A 84 -0.49 15.38 9.80
N ASP A 85 -0.24 15.28 11.10
CA ASP A 85 1.09 14.98 11.63
C ASP A 85 1.34 13.47 11.84
N GLN A 86 0.33 12.64 11.59
CA GLN A 86 0.45 11.21 11.84
C GLN A 86 0.99 10.48 10.61
N PRO A 87 2.13 9.77 10.73
CA PRO A 87 2.61 8.90 9.65
C PRO A 87 1.61 7.77 9.40
N MET A 88 1.30 7.54 8.13
CA MET A 88 0.37 6.52 7.69
C MET A 88 1.03 5.62 6.64
N ALA A 89 0.53 4.41 6.52
CA ALA A 89 0.88 3.52 5.42
C ALA A 89 -0.39 3.11 4.70
N ALA A 90 -0.36 3.17 3.39
CA ALA A 90 -1.44 2.66 2.55
C ALA A 90 -1.00 1.28 2.06
N ILE A 91 -1.64 0.24 2.60
CA ILE A 91 -1.28 -1.14 2.30
C ILE A 91 -2.06 -1.60 1.07
N ASN A 92 -1.35 -2.08 0.06
CA ASN A 92 -2.01 -2.69 -1.09
C ASN A 92 -2.47 -4.10 -0.68
N VAL A 93 -3.76 -4.24 -0.41
CA VAL A 93 -4.29 -5.52 0.10
C VAL A 93 -4.16 -6.67 -0.90
N ARG A 94 -3.93 -6.36 -2.18
CA ARG A 94 -3.64 -7.40 -3.18
C ARG A 94 -2.31 -8.10 -2.91
N CYS A 95 -1.45 -7.49 -2.09
CA CYS A 95 -0.16 -8.05 -1.71
C CYS A 95 -0.20 -8.82 -0.39
N LEU A 96 -1.36 -8.91 0.25
CA LEU A 96 -1.53 -9.64 1.50
C LEU A 96 -1.93 -11.09 1.23
N GLN A 97 -1.28 -12.02 1.95
CA GLN A 97 -1.64 -13.43 1.91
C GLN A 97 -2.97 -13.64 2.61
N ALA A 98 -3.72 -14.64 2.18
CA ALA A 98 -4.99 -15.06 2.80
C ALA A 98 -6.07 -13.97 2.79
N VAL A 99 -5.93 -12.94 1.94
CA VAL A 99 -6.94 -11.90 1.74
C VAL A 99 -7.48 -12.01 0.33
N GLU A 100 -8.80 -12.16 0.20
CA GLU A 100 -9.45 -12.20 -1.11
C GLU A 100 -10.10 -10.84 -1.38
N PRO A 101 -9.58 -10.07 -2.35
CA PRO A 101 -10.13 -8.72 -2.61
C PRO A 101 -11.62 -8.71 -2.91
N ALA A 102 -12.16 -9.78 -3.50
CA ALA A 102 -13.59 -9.85 -3.83
C ALA A 102 -14.48 -9.86 -2.58
N ASP A 103 -13.93 -10.23 -1.42
CA ASP A 103 -14.69 -10.28 -0.16
C ASP A 103 -14.62 -8.98 0.63
N LEU A 104 -13.93 -7.96 0.11
CA LEU A 104 -13.72 -6.71 0.83
C LEU A 104 -14.75 -5.65 0.44
N ASP A 105 -15.02 -4.75 1.38
CA ASP A 105 -15.83 -3.55 1.14
C ASP A 105 -14.95 -2.51 0.45
N ILE A 106 -15.18 -2.26 -0.84
CA ILE A 106 -14.36 -1.36 -1.66
C ILE A 106 -15.09 -0.05 -1.87
N LYS A 107 -14.46 1.05 -1.46
CA LYS A 107 -14.96 2.39 -1.71
C LYS A 107 -14.20 3.00 -2.88
N GLN A 108 -14.97 3.46 -3.88
CA GLN A 108 -14.42 4.19 -5.02
C GLN A 108 -14.14 5.64 -4.63
N VAL A 109 -12.95 6.14 -4.92
CA VAL A 109 -12.54 7.52 -4.64
C VAL A 109 -12.13 8.18 -5.95
N ASP A 110 -12.71 9.36 -6.21
CA ASP A 110 -12.42 10.15 -7.41
C ASP A 110 -11.21 11.05 -7.17
N GLY A 111 -10.03 10.45 -7.09
CA GLY A 111 -8.79 11.18 -6.91
C GLY A 111 -8.38 12.01 -8.11
N ARG A 112 -8.93 11.67 -9.30
CA ARG A 112 -8.67 12.41 -10.53
C ARG A 112 -9.19 13.85 -10.44
N SER A 113 -10.25 14.07 -9.68
CA SER A 113 -10.87 15.39 -9.54
C SER A 113 -10.29 16.21 -8.38
N LEU A 114 -9.35 15.67 -7.62
CA LEU A 114 -8.76 16.38 -6.48
C LEU A 114 -7.54 17.20 -6.88
#